data_56764ad799acd9acb2a06e1942d9bae3
#
_entry.id   56764ad799acd9acb2a06e1942d9bae3
#
_cell.length_a   1.000
_cell.length_b   1.000
_cell.length_c   1.000
_cell.angle_alpha   90.00
_cell.angle_beta   90.00
_cell.angle_gamma   90.00
#
_symmetry.space_group_name_H-M   'P 1'
#
loop_
_entity.id
_entity.type
_entity.pdbx_description
1 polymer ?
#
loop_
_entity_poly.entity_id
_entity_poly.type
_entity_poly.pdbx_seq_one_letter_code
_entity_poly.pdbx_strand_id
1 'polypeptide(L)'
;YINVMSDETPDPLDPADGAVGYLDRWAGQGNAAYEDGAQYLIKEMEGFGLEVINQRFVYDSVNTGQQNPEAYNICGYRFGEVNPDKWMVFGAHFDIAPPVNGGMISPHLIGERTYGTRVGAYDNTAGTSMVLTVAEAMAGYSTRNTMVFCLWSGEEGGKRGSDYWTEEWVKEDNPNV
;
A
#
# COMPACT_ATOMS: atom_id res chain seq x y z
N TYR A 1 -2.85 2.88 13.06
CA TYR A 1 -2.84 2.34 11.70
C TYR A 1 -3.14 0.84 11.66
N ILE A 2 -2.41 0.00 12.40
CA ILE A 2 -2.64 -1.47 12.38
C ILE A 2 -4.08 -1.80 12.74
N ASN A 3 -4.61 -1.24 13.80
CA ASN A 3 -5.98 -1.52 14.22
C ASN A 3 -7.01 -1.10 13.15
N VAL A 4 -6.83 0.05 12.54
CA VAL A 4 -7.73 0.54 11.48
C VAL A 4 -7.71 -0.39 10.29
N MET A 5 -6.53 -0.68 9.75
CA MET A 5 -6.40 -1.48 8.51
C MET A 5 -6.59 -2.98 8.70
N SER A 6 -6.65 -3.45 9.93
CA SER A 6 -6.81 -4.88 10.28
C SER A 6 -8.06 -5.14 11.10
N ASP A 7 -8.94 -4.16 11.21
CA ASP A 7 -10.21 -4.31 11.91
C ASP A 7 -11.22 -5.06 11.02
N GLU A 8 -12.00 -5.91 11.66
CA GLU A 8 -13.10 -6.63 11.02
C GLU A 8 -14.42 -5.84 11.03
N THR A 9 -14.45 -4.82 11.84
CA THR A 9 -15.64 -3.99 12.03
C THR A 9 -15.41 -2.63 11.39
N PRO A 10 -16.26 -2.22 10.45
CA PRO A 10 -16.19 -0.87 9.90
C PRO A 10 -16.21 0.16 11.02
N ASP A 11 -15.27 1.09 11.03
CA ASP A 11 -15.25 2.16 12.01
C ASP A 11 -16.27 3.24 11.61
N PRO A 12 -17.35 3.42 12.39
CA PRO A 12 -18.36 4.44 12.09
C PRO A 12 -17.81 5.87 12.19
N LEU A 13 -16.62 6.04 12.78
CA LEU A 13 -15.94 7.33 12.89
C LEU A 13 -14.97 7.58 11.73
N ASP A 14 -14.66 6.55 10.96
CA ASP A 14 -13.86 6.67 9.73
C ASP A 14 -14.73 6.48 8.48
N PRO A 15 -15.20 7.56 7.85
CA PRO A 15 -16.04 7.46 6.66
C PRO A 15 -15.30 6.89 5.44
N ALA A 16 -13.97 6.77 5.49
CA ALA A 16 -13.18 6.14 4.44
C ALA A 16 -13.14 4.61 4.57
N ASP A 17 -13.50 4.08 5.74
CA ASP A 17 -13.48 2.64 6.03
C ASP A 17 -14.51 1.83 5.20
N GLY A 18 -15.49 2.49 4.61
CA GLY A 18 -16.52 1.82 3.83
C GLY A 18 -17.41 0.89 4.65
N ALA A 19 -18.28 0.14 3.98
CA ALA A 19 -19.21 -0.78 4.65
C ALA A 19 -18.57 -2.11 5.08
N VAL A 20 -17.38 -2.41 4.61
CA VAL A 20 -16.69 -3.69 4.81
C VAL A 20 -15.29 -3.54 5.42
N GLY A 21 -14.87 -2.34 5.72
CA GLY A 21 -13.52 -2.06 6.19
C GLY A 21 -12.45 -2.34 5.14
N TYR A 22 -11.21 -2.43 5.58
CA TYR A 22 -10.05 -2.63 4.70
C TYR A 22 -9.57 -4.08 4.64
N LEU A 23 -10.33 -5.00 5.13
CA LEU A 23 -10.04 -6.43 5.03
C LEU A 23 -10.17 -6.88 3.56
N ASP A 24 -9.43 -7.92 3.22
CA ASP A 24 -9.38 -8.42 1.83
C ASP A 24 -8.90 -7.41 0.77
N ARG A 25 -8.10 -6.43 1.15
CA ARG A 25 -7.52 -5.41 0.25
C ARG A 25 -6.42 -5.96 -0.65
N TRP A 26 -6.67 -7.10 -1.31
CA TRP A 26 -5.73 -7.61 -2.32
C TRP A 26 -5.69 -6.71 -3.56
N ALA A 27 -4.51 -6.52 -4.13
CA ALA A 27 -4.32 -5.63 -5.26
C ALA A 27 -5.07 -6.12 -6.49
N GLY A 28 -5.90 -5.26 -7.05
CA GLY A 28 -6.63 -5.55 -8.26
C GLY A 28 -7.83 -4.64 -8.49
N GLN A 29 -8.07 -4.36 -9.75
CA GLN A 29 -9.15 -3.49 -10.19
C GLN A 29 -10.52 -4.02 -9.71
N GLY A 30 -11.32 -3.14 -9.14
CA GLY A 30 -12.68 -3.45 -8.69
C GLY A 30 -12.76 -4.10 -7.31
N ASN A 31 -11.65 -4.19 -6.58
CA ASN A 31 -11.66 -4.56 -5.18
C ASN A 31 -11.92 -3.32 -4.32
N ALA A 32 -13.14 -3.16 -3.80
CA ALA A 32 -13.53 -1.99 -3.02
C ALA A 32 -12.67 -1.80 -1.77
N ALA A 33 -12.35 -2.87 -1.04
CA ALA A 33 -11.49 -2.80 0.15
C ALA A 33 -10.06 -2.32 -0.17
N TYR A 34 -9.56 -2.67 -1.35
CA TYR A 34 -8.28 -2.18 -1.84
C TYR A 34 -8.32 -0.68 -2.17
N GLU A 35 -9.36 -0.25 -2.88
CA GLU A 35 -9.53 1.16 -3.25
C GLU A 35 -9.75 2.03 -2.01
N ASP A 36 -10.60 1.62 -1.09
CA ASP A 36 -10.88 2.33 0.16
C ASP A 36 -9.63 2.40 1.06
N GLY A 37 -8.92 1.29 1.21
CA GLY A 37 -7.66 1.24 1.94
C GLY A 37 -6.60 2.17 1.36
N ALA A 38 -6.50 2.23 0.04
CA ALA A 38 -5.59 3.14 -0.64
C ALA A 38 -5.97 4.62 -0.42
N GLN A 39 -7.26 4.96 -0.48
CA GLN A 39 -7.73 6.33 -0.21
C GLN A 39 -7.44 6.75 1.23
N TYR A 40 -7.62 5.85 2.19
CA TYR A 40 -7.23 6.09 3.58
C TYR A 40 -5.74 6.43 3.69
N LEU A 41 -4.87 5.62 3.08
CA LEU A 41 -3.42 5.81 3.12
C LEU A 41 -2.97 7.12 2.46
N ILE A 42 -3.57 7.47 1.33
CA ILE A 42 -3.34 8.75 0.66
C ILE A 42 -3.68 9.91 1.60
N LYS A 43 -4.87 9.88 2.18
CA LYS A 43 -5.35 10.92 3.10
C LYS A 43 -4.45 11.09 4.33
N GLU A 44 -3.97 9.99 4.91
CA GLU A 44 -3.02 10.04 6.02
C GLU A 44 -1.71 10.73 5.59
N MET A 45 -1.12 10.32 4.48
CA MET A 45 0.12 10.90 3.99
C MET A 45 -0.02 12.40 3.62
N GLU A 46 -1.14 12.78 3.00
CA GLU A 46 -1.46 14.19 2.73
C GLU A 46 -1.61 14.97 4.03
N GLY A 47 -2.24 14.37 5.05
CA GLY A 47 -2.37 14.95 6.39
C GLY A 47 -1.02 15.21 7.07
N PHE A 48 0.01 14.47 6.75
CA PHE A 48 1.39 14.71 7.21
C PHE A 48 2.12 15.79 6.38
N GLY A 49 1.46 16.37 5.40
CA GLY A 49 2.03 17.39 4.52
C GLY A 49 3.01 16.84 3.49
N LEU A 50 2.83 15.60 3.08
CA LEU A 50 3.59 15.01 1.98
C LEU A 50 2.93 15.35 0.64
N GLU A 51 3.74 15.50 -0.40
CA GLU A 51 3.25 15.48 -1.78
C GLU A 51 3.05 14.02 -2.18
N VAL A 52 1.80 13.62 -2.40
CA VAL A 52 1.45 12.21 -2.66
C VAL A 52 1.29 11.96 -4.15
N ILE A 53 2.01 10.97 -4.67
CA ILE A 53 1.91 10.49 -6.04
C ILE A 53 1.31 9.10 -6.03
N ASN A 54 0.20 8.94 -6.74
CA ASN A 54 -0.44 7.66 -7.00
C ASN A 54 0.06 7.15 -8.36
N GLN A 55 0.94 6.16 -8.34
CA GLN A 55 1.57 5.60 -9.54
C GLN A 55 0.81 4.38 -10.02
N ARG A 56 0.03 4.54 -11.07
CA ARG A 56 -0.74 3.46 -11.67
C ARG A 56 0.11 2.59 -12.58
N PHE A 57 -0.11 1.30 -12.49
CA PHE A 57 0.54 0.30 -13.34
C PHE A 57 -0.38 -0.88 -13.59
N VAL A 58 -0.07 -1.63 -14.63
CA VAL A 58 -0.81 -2.85 -15.02
C VAL A 58 0.15 -4.04 -14.89
N TYR A 59 -0.35 -5.14 -14.37
CA TYR A 59 0.44 -6.36 -14.19
C TYR A 59 -0.40 -7.61 -14.41
N ASP A 60 0.25 -8.72 -14.75
CA ASP A 60 -0.43 -10.01 -14.84
C ASP A 60 -0.59 -10.61 -13.45
N SER A 61 -1.81 -10.77 -13.01
CA SER A 61 -2.13 -11.38 -11.72
C SER A 61 -2.55 -12.84 -11.90
N VAL A 62 -1.58 -13.73 -11.79
CA VAL A 62 -1.85 -15.18 -11.80
C VAL A 62 -2.65 -15.62 -10.57
N ASN A 63 -2.56 -14.89 -9.46
CA ASN A 63 -3.19 -15.26 -8.20
C ASN A 63 -4.69 -14.93 -8.16
N THR A 64 -5.12 -13.85 -8.78
CA THR A 64 -6.53 -13.48 -8.87
C THR A 64 -7.22 -14.00 -10.12
N GLY A 65 -6.45 -14.47 -11.10
CA GLY A 65 -6.95 -14.80 -12.42
C GLY A 65 -7.38 -13.60 -13.25
N GLN A 66 -7.10 -12.38 -12.77
CA GLN A 66 -7.36 -11.16 -13.53
C GLN A 66 -6.30 -10.99 -14.61
N GLN A 67 -6.74 -10.60 -15.79
CA GLN A 67 -5.84 -10.23 -16.87
C GLN A 67 -5.61 -8.73 -16.84
N ASN A 68 -4.35 -8.33 -16.76
CA ASN A 68 -3.94 -6.92 -16.72
C ASN A 68 -4.71 -6.07 -15.68
N PRO A 69 -4.83 -6.50 -14.42
CA PRO A 69 -5.46 -5.68 -13.42
C PRO A 69 -4.67 -4.40 -13.21
N GLU A 70 -5.38 -3.30 -13.05
CA GLU A 70 -4.79 -2.04 -12.65
C GLU A 70 -4.52 -2.04 -11.15
N ALA A 71 -3.32 -1.64 -10.78
CA ALA A 71 -2.91 -1.42 -9.40
C ALA A 71 -2.11 -0.12 -9.30
N TYR A 72 -1.75 0.30 -8.10
CA TYR A 72 -0.98 1.52 -7.93
C TYR A 72 -0.17 1.55 -6.64
N ASN A 73 0.99 2.19 -6.72
CA ASN A 73 1.79 2.54 -5.55
C ASN A 73 1.37 3.91 -5.02
N ILE A 74 1.45 4.08 -3.72
CA ILE A 74 1.19 5.35 -3.05
C ILE A 74 2.51 5.82 -2.47
N CYS A 75 3.10 6.87 -3.03
CA CYS A 75 4.37 7.39 -2.57
C CYS A 75 4.23 8.86 -2.16
N GLY A 76 4.53 9.15 -0.89
CA GLY A 76 4.54 10.49 -0.32
C GLY A 76 5.97 11.05 -0.28
N TYR A 77 6.15 12.27 -0.75
CA TYR A 77 7.43 12.94 -0.87
C TYR A 77 7.54 14.13 0.07
N ARG A 78 8.66 14.21 0.78
CA ARG A 78 9.11 15.41 1.48
C ARG A 78 10.43 15.83 0.87
N PHE A 79 10.41 16.87 0.05
CA PHE A 79 11.59 17.31 -0.68
C PHE A 79 12.64 17.89 0.26
N GLY A 80 13.89 17.51 0.02
CA GLY A 80 15.04 17.98 0.76
C GLY A 80 15.41 19.42 0.42
N GLU A 81 15.81 20.18 1.43
CA GLU A 81 16.19 21.61 1.25
C GLU A 81 17.59 21.79 0.66
N VAL A 82 18.46 20.79 0.77
CA VAL A 82 19.88 20.91 0.40
C VAL A 82 20.21 20.01 -0.81
N ASN A 83 19.76 18.78 -0.78
CA ASN A 83 20.01 17.80 -1.82
C ASN A 83 18.67 17.17 -2.25
N PRO A 84 17.80 17.87 -2.96
CA PRO A 84 16.50 17.34 -3.34
C PRO A 84 16.58 16.11 -4.24
N ASP A 85 17.67 15.98 -5.00
CA ASP A 85 17.90 14.86 -5.91
C ASP A 85 18.45 13.58 -5.20
N LYS A 86 18.72 13.67 -3.90
CA LYS A 86 19.12 12.51 -3.10
C LYS A 86 17.97 12.01 -2.28
N TRP A 87 17.56 10.79 -2.53
CA TRP A 87 16.39 10.19 -1.92
C TRP A 87 16.76 9.17 -0.84
N MET A 88 15.99 9.20 0.24
CA MET A 88 15.96 8.15 1.25
C MET A 88 14.56 7.55 1.21
N VAL A 89 14.48 6.29 0.83
CA VAL A 89 13.21 5.61 0.59
C VAL A 89 12.87 4.68 1.75
N PHE A 90 11.67 4.84 2.28
CA PHE A 90 11.04 3.93 3.24
C PHE A 90 9.86 3.29 2.54
N GLY A 91 9.79 1.97 2.53
CA GLY A 91 8.72 1.29 1.81
C GLY A 91 8.24 0.03 2.48
N ALA A 92 6.97 -0.27 2.27
CA ALA A 92 6.31 -1.51 2.64
C ALA A 92 5.18 -1.75 1.64
N HIS A 93 4.70 -2.98 1.49
CA HIS A 93 3.49 -3.19 0.70
C HIS A 93 2.23 -3.07 1.57
N PHE A 94 1.15 -2.59 0.98
CA PHE A 94 -0.11 -2.41 1.69
C PHE A 94 -1.19 -3.41 1.26
N ASP A 95 -1.02 -4.04 0.11
CA ASP A 95 -1.90 -5.10 -0.32
C ASP A 95 -1.71 -6.38 0.51
N ILE A 96 -2.68 -7.25 0.44
CA ILE A 96 -2.65 -8.57 1.08
C ILE A 96 -2.82 -9.66 0.05
N ALA A 97 -2.46 -10.89 0.41
CA ALA A 97 -2.58 -12.03 -0.47
C ALA A 97 -4.01 -12.22 -0.96
N PRO A 98 -4.24 -12.30 -2.29
CA PRO A 98 -5.57 -12.52 -2.83
C PRO A 98 -6.09 -13.93 -2.50
N PRO A 99 -7.42 -14.14 -2.53
CA PRO A 99 -7.96 -15.48 -2.52
C PRO A 99 -7.50 -16.20 -3.80
N VAL A 100 -6.79 -17.31 -3.63
CA VAL A 100 -6.28 -18.06 -4.79
C VAL A 100 -7.42 -18.79 -5.47
N ASN A 101 -7.60 -18.57 -6.76
CA ASN A 101 -8.44 -19.44 -7.59
C ASN A 101 -7.87 -20.85 -7.55
N GLY A 102 -8.60 -21.79 -6.96
CA GLY A 102 -8.20 -23.19 -6.88
C GLY A 102 -7.68 -23.67 -5.54
N GLY A 103 -7.82 -22.91 -4.47
CA GLY A 103 -7.87 -23.50 -3.17
C GLY A 103 -6.63 -23.51 -2.31
N MET A 104 -5.71 -22.60 -2.47
CA MET A 104 -4.75 -22.41 -1.40
C MET A 104 -5.05 -21.19 -0.57
N ILE A 105 -6.16 -21.24 0.12
CA ILE A 105 -6.32 -20.51 1.36
C ILE A 105 -5.29 -21.11 2.33
N SER A 106 -4.50 -20.26 2.93
CA SER A 106 -3.55 -20.69 3.93
C SER A 106 -4.28 -21.53 4.98
N PRO A 107 -3.84 -22.76 5.28
CA PRO A 107 -4.59 -23.68 6.13
C PRO A 107 -4.97 -23.11 7.50
N HIS A 108 -4.19 -22.20 8.04
CA HIS A 108 -4.48 -21.53 9.31
C HIS A 108 -5.62 -20.52 9.22
N LEU A 109 -6.05 -20.16 8.01
CA LEU A 109 -7.22 -19.29 7.82
C LEU A 109 -8.51 -20.09 7.59
N ILE A 110 -8.40 -21.41 7.44
CA ILE A 110 -9.55 -22.27 7.11
C ILE A 110 -10.31 -22.73 8.34
N GLY A 111 -9.79 -22.64 9.50
CA GLY A 111 -10.40 -23.37 10.63
C GLY A 111 -11.48 -22.64 11.41
N GLU A 112 -11.41 -21.37 11.54
CA GLU A 112 -12.20 -20.62 12.50
C GLU A 112 -12.95 -19.44 11.91
N ARG A 113 -12.58 -19.08 10.75
CA ARG A 113 -13.25 -18.03 10.01
C ARG A 113 -13.77 -18.62 8.74
N THR A 114 -15.02 -18.58 8.56
CA THR A 114 -15.76 -19.02 7.39
C THR A 114 -15.33 -18.31 6.11
N TYR A 115 -14.05 -18.02 5.90
CA TYR A 115 -13.93 -16.83 5.26
C TYR A 115 -12.74 -16.80 4.46
N GLY A 116 -12.86 -16.46 3.41
CA GLY A 116 -11.86 -15.90 2.63
C GLY A 116 -11.31 -14.54 3.13
N THR A 117 -11.80 -14.00 4.24
CA THR A 117 -11.40 -12.70 4.77
C THR A 117 -9.97 -12.73 5.28
N ARG A 118 -9.15 -11.86 4.75
CA ARG A 118 -7.76 -11.75 5.13
C ARG A 118 -7.50 -10.44 5.83
N VAL A 119 -6.95 -10.56 7.01
CA VAL A 119 -6.68 -9.42 7.88
C VAL A 119 -5.39 -8.70 7.49
N GLY A 120 -4.34 -9.47 7.15
CA GLY A 120 -3.04 -8.91 6.76
C GLY A 120 -2.38 -8.06 7.84
N ALA A 121 -2.64 -8.33 9.14
CA ALA A 121 -2.13 -7.50 10.23
C ALA A 121 -0.60 -7.52 10.31
N TYR A 122 0.00 -8.68 10.14
CA TYR A 122 1.45 -8.86 10.11
C TYR A 122 1.99 -8.62 8.71
N ASP A 123 1.45 -9.26 7.72
CA ASP A 123 1.84 -9.17 6.32
C ASP A 123 0.76 -8.47 5.49
N ASN A 124 0.88 -7.14 5.18
CA ASN A 124 1.99 -6.34 5.72
C ASN A 124 1.49 -5.00 6.28
N THR A 125 0.37 -5.01 7.01
CA THR A 125 -0.10 -3.81 7.72
C THR A 125 0.93 -3.33 8.75
N ALA A 126 1.71 -4.25 9.33
CA ALA A 126 2.78 -3.88 10.26
C ALA A 126 3.84 -3.00 9.58
N GLY A 127 4.33 -3.39 8.41
CA GLY A 127 5.26 -2.59 7.62
C GLY A 127 4.65 -1.27 7.14
N THR A 128 3.43 -1.30 6.62
CA THR A 128 2.67 -0.11 6.23
C THR A 128 2.55 0.88 7.39
N SER A 129 2.18 0.41 8.58
CA SER A 129 2.05 1.24 9.78
C SER A 129 3.38 1.83 10.22
N MET A 130 4.48 1.09 10.06
CA MET A 130 5.82 1.61 10.35
C MET A 130 6.19 2.76 9.41
N VAL A 131 5.93 2.62 8.12
CA VAL A 131 6.17 3.69 7.12
C VAL A 131 5.37 4.94 7.46
N LEU A 132 4.07 4.80 7.75
CA LEU A 132 3.20 5.92 8.14
C LEU A 132 3.68 6.58 9.44
N THR A 133 4.04 5.78 10.46
CA THR A 133 4.53 6.31 11.74
C THR A 133 5.80 7.14 11.57
N VAL A 134 6.74 6.70 10.73
CA VAL A 134 7.95 7.46 10.43
C VAL A 134 7.60 8.74 9.66
N ALA A 135 6.71 8.66 8.68
CA ALA A 135 6.25 9.81 7.91
C ALA A 135 5.59 10.87 8.80
N GLU A 136 4.70 10.45 9.70
CA GLU A 136 4.04 11.30 10.70
C GLU A 136 5.06 11.95 11.65
N ALA A 137 5.99 11.18 12.19
CA ALA A 137 7.03 11.68 13.08
C ALA A 137 7.94 12.71 12.40
N MET A 138 8.12 12.61 11.10
CA MET A 138 8.91 13.54 10.29
C MET A 138 8.12 14.75 9.79
N ALA A 139 6.81 14.81 10.01
CA ALA A 139 5.93 15.84 9.44
C ALA A 139 6.35 17.28 9.76
N GLY A 140 6.86 17.51 10.97
CA GLY A 140 7.28 18.84 11.44
C GLY A 140 8.75 19.22 11.12
N TYR A 141 9.50 18.36 10.42
CA TYR A 141 10.94 18.57 10.23
C TYR A 141 11.29 18.83 8.78
N SER A 142 12.16 19.80 8.54
CA SER A 142 12.84 19.91 7.25
C SER A 142 13.98 18.90 7.16
N THR A 143 14.26 18.41 5.97
CA THR A 143 15.28 17.39 5.71
C THR A 143 16.32 17.89 4.72
N ARG A 144 17.52 17.39 4.83
CA ARG A 144 18.59 17.74 3.85
C ARG A 144 18.36 17.07 2.51
N ASN A 145 17.97 15.79 2.53
CA ASN A 145 17.67 14.97 1.37
C ASN A 145 16.17 14.75 1.29
N THR A 146 15.68 14.41 0.12
CA THR A 146 14.27 14.03 -0.06
C THR A 146 13.99 12.72 0.67
N MET A 147 12.92 12.71 1.44
CA MET A 147 12.38 11.52 2.09
C MET A 147 11.20 11.02 1.25
N VAL A 148 11.23 9.76 0.88
CA VAL A 148 10.18 9.11 0.10
C VAL A 148 9.58 7.98 0.93
N PHE A 149 8.27 8.03 1.13
CA PHE A 149 7.51 7.04 1.88
C PHE A 149 6.59 6.32 0.91
N CYS A 150 6.97 5.11 0.49
CA CYS A 150 6.21 4.36 -0.51
C CYS A 150 5.46 3.18 0.09
N LEU A 151 4.20 3.07 -0.26
CA LEU A 151 3.35 1.92 -0.01
C LEU A 151 3.11 1.20 -1.33
N TRP A 152 3.80 0.08 -1.47
CA TRP A 152 3.80 -0.73 -2.69
C TRP A 152 2.51 -1.53 -2.82
N SER A 153 2.14 -1.86 -4.04
CA SER A 153 1.01 -2.72 -4.34
C SER A 153 1.41 -3.88 -5.23
N GLY A 154 0.59 -4.93 -5.27
CA GLY A 154 0.87 -6.12 -6.07
C GLY A 154 2.10 -6.91 -5.59
N GLU A 155 2.48 -6.77 -4.32
CA GLU A 155 3.58 -7.53 -3.74
C GLU A 155 3.29 -9.01 -3.75
N GLU A 156 2.11 -9.38 -3.34
CA GLU A 156 1.61 -10.74 -3.25
C GLU A 156 1.46 -11.43 -4.63
N GLY A 157 1.51 -10.66 -5.68
CA GLY A 157 1.61 -11.11 -7.07
C GLY A 157 3.05 -11.21 -7.59
N GLY A 158 4.06 -11.02 -6.73
CA GLY A 158 5.48 -11.08 -7.07
C GLY A 158 6.18 -9.73 -7.11
N LYS A 159 5.96 -8.88 -6.12
CA LYS A 159 6.63 -7.57 -5.91
C LYS A 159 6.40 -6.55 -7.04
N ARG A 160 5.29 -6.65 -7.73
CA ARG A 160 5.02 -5.90 -8.97
C ARG A 160 5.13 -4.38 -8.82
N GLY A 161 4.61 -3.83 -7.71
CA GLY A 161 4.65 -2.39 -7.48
C GLY A 161 6.06 -1.85 -7.26
N SER A 162 6.86 -2.51 -6.44
CA SER A 162 8.25 -2.08 -6.22
C SER A 162 9.12 -2.27 -7.47
N ASP A 163 8.90 -3.34 -8.24
CA ASP A 163 9.59 -3.55 -9.52
C ASP A 163 9.25 -2.43 -10.50
N TYR A 164 7.96 -2.12 -10.67
CA TYR A 164 7.51 -1.02 -11.52
C TYR A 164 8.15 0.31 -11.08
N TRP A 165 8.14 0.62 -9.79
CA TRP A 165 8.71 1.86 -9.29
C TRP A 165 10.21 1.97 -9.56
N THR A 166 10.98 0.89 -9.32
CA THR A 166 12.43 0.91 -9.49
C THR A 166 12.89 0.81 -10.95
N GLU A 167 12.20 0.02 -11.76
CA GLU A 167 12.65 -0.28 -13.12
C GLU A 167 12.10 0.73 -14.14
N GLU A 168 10.88 1.19 -13.96
CA GLU A 168 10.24 2.07 -14.91
C GLU A 168 10.21 3.51 -14.40
N TRP A 169 9.52 3.76 -13.29
CA TRP A 169 9.30 5.14 -12.86
C TRP A 169 10.57 5.89 -12.43
N VAL A 170 11.45 5.24 -11.65
CA VAL A 170 12.71 5.88 -11.22
C VAL A 170 13.70 6.00 -12.35
N LYS A 171 13.89 4.94 -13.14
CA LYS A 171 14.89 4.94 -14.21
C LYS A 171 14.48 5.76 -15.41
N GLU A 172 13.22 5.69 -15.83
CA GLU A 172 12.75 6.34 -17.04
C GLU A 172 12.37 7.81 -16.80
N ASP A 173 11.61 8.07 -15.73
CA ASP A 173 11.06 9.40 -15.45
C ASP A 173 11.96 10.25 -14.54
N ASN A 174 12.84 9.60 -13.76
CA ASN A 174 13.72 10.28 -12.80
C ASN A 174 15.16 9.74 -12.86
N PRO A 175 15.86 9.90 -13.99
CA PRO A 175 17.15 9.27 -14.21
C PRO A 175 18.30 9.80 -13.33
N ASN A 176 18.04 10.82 -12.52
CA ASN A 176 19.03 11.42 -11.61
C ASN A 176 18.89 10.95 -10.14
N VAL A 177 18.03 10.01 -9.89
CA VAL A 177 17.79 9.44 -8.54
C VAL A 177 18.61 8.18 -8.32
#